data_ca0bd39eaff1d5b4754a55ad1ea1bc7d
#
_entry.id   ca0bd39eaff1d5b4754a55ad1ea1bc7d
#
_cell.length_a   1.000
_cell.length_b   1.000
_cell.length_c   1.000
_cell.angle_alpha   90.00
_cell.angle_beta   90.00
_cell.angle_gamma   90.00
#
_symmetry.space_group_name_H-M   'P 1'
#
loop_
_entity.id
_entity.type
_entity.pdbx_description
1 polymer ?
#
loop_
_entity_poly.entity_id
_entity_poly.type
_entity_poly.pdbx_seq_one_letter_code
_entity_poly.pdbx_strand_id
1 'polypeptide(L)'
;MKHAIRGAATLLAVMSTGTAMAQSSVTVYGLLDEGIVHTTNADAAGHSITKMPTLTGSFPSRLGFRGVEDLGGGLQAVFTLESGLLLDTGGVSQGNRLFGRQASVGLKGGFGTLTLGRQVNMTFMAMLKSDVMGPNLFSISSIDPYIPNARSDNAVGYYGSFGNVVAGATYSTGRDSSSAGGPGGTNCAGEVAGNAKACRQVTGLLGYETPAWGFNLAYDLMHGNAGAANGLSSSNNSDKRLMLNGYVKAGAARIGAGVMDRSTHAAAGLTETDLYYLGVSYPVTPLVTLDTQVAWRNQKGSDNDVAMLVGRLTYHLSKRTAVYAALGRMKNDGVSAVSLDAGGTVGAGKTQNGLMTGMRHAF
;
A
#
# COMPACT_ATOMS: atom_id res chain seq x y z
N MET A 1 -51.87 9.89 -77.18
CA MET A 1 -51.36 10.94 -76.32
C MET A 1 -51.02 10.29 -74.98
N LYS A 2 -49.74 10.05 -74.72
CA LYS A 2 -49.32 9.28 -73.54
C LYS A 2 -48.43 10.20 -72.71
N HIS A 3 -48.84 10.56 -71.47
CA HIS A 3 -48.05 11.29 -70.53
C HIS A 3 -47.35 10.28 -69.59
N ALA A 4 -46.01 10.28 -69.65
CA ALA A 4 -45.20 9.51 -68.76
C ALA A 4 -44.95 10.35 -67.49
N ILE A 5 -45.36 9.81 -66.34
CA ILE A 5 -45.02 10.33 -65.00
C ILE A 5 -43.72 9.69 -64.56
N ARG A 6 -42.69 10.49 -64.39
CA ARG A 6 -41.40 10.07 -63.78
C ARG A 6 -41.54 10.22 -62.27
N GLY A 7 -41.59 9.12 -61.56
CA GLY A 7 -41.50 9.07 -60.11
C GLY A 7 -40.07 9.18 -59.68
N ALA A 8 -39.74 10.22 -58.90
CA ALA A 8 -38.47 10.36 -58.21
C ALA A 8 -38.50 9.51 -56.92
N ALA A 9 -37.77 8.43 -56.92
CA ALA A 9 -37.52 7.65 -55.72
C ALA A 9 -36.48 8.35 -54.88
N THR A 10 -36.88 9.02 -53.80
CA THR A 10 -35.97 9.60 -52.81
C THR A 10 -35.49 8.47 -51.88
N LEU A 11 -34.24 8.05 -52.03
CA LEU A 11 -33.57 7.14 -51.10
C LEU A 11 -33.31 7.88 -49.78
N LEU A 12 -34.12 7.60 -48.74
CA LEU A 12 -33.80 7.95 -47.38
C LEU A 12 -32.69 6.99 -46.90
N ALA A 13 -31.46 7.45 -46.92
CA ALA A 13 -30.36 6.80 -46.21
C ALA A 13 -30.56 7.06 -44.71
N VAL A 14 -31.16 6.10 -44.02
CA VAL A 14 -31.19 6.05 -42.55
C VAL A 14 -29.72 5.79 -42.11
N MET A 15 -29.01 6.83 -41.74
CA MET A 15 -27.74 6.69 -40.99
C MET A 15 -28.11 6.11 -39.63
N SER A 16 -28.01 4.80 -39.50
CA SER A 16 -27.96 4.14 -38.22
C SER A 16 -26.67 4.59 -37.53
N THR A 17 -26.79 5.64 -36.72
CA THR A 17 -25.76 5.93 -35.71
C THR A 17 -25.75 4.75 -34.75
N GLY A 18 -24.91 3.77 -35.04
CA GLY A 18 -24.58 2.74 -34.06
C GLY A 18 -24.09 3.44 -32.82
N THR A 19 -24.90 3.48 -31.79
CA THR A 19 -24.43 3.79 -30.44
C THR A 19 -23.38 2.75 -30.14
N ALA A 20 -22.09 3.15 -30.17
CA ALA A 20 -21.02 2.36 -29.62
C ALA A 20 -21.42 2.11 -28.16
N MET A 21 -21.91 0.90 -27.89
CA MET A 21 -22.16 0.48 -26.51
C MET A 21 -20.82 0.49 -25.81
N ALA A 22 -20.58 1.53 -25.02
CA ALA A 22 -19.41 1.61 -24.15
C ALA A 22 -19.36 0.30 -23.34
N GLN A 23 -18.32 -0.50 -23.55
CA GLN A 23 -18.22 -1.80 -22.90
C GLN A 23 -17.83 -1.58 -21.44
N SER A 24 -18.82 -1.45 -20.58
CA SER A 24 -18.65 -1.43 -19.14
C SER A 24 -18.19 -2.80 -18.65
N SER A 25 -17.12 -2.85 -17.90
CA SER A 25 -16.62 -4.10 -17.33
C SER A 25 -16.46 -4.00 -15.83
N VAL A 26 -16.92 -5.03 -15.13
CA VAL A 26 -16.64 -5.22 -13.70
C VAL A 26 -15.82 -6.48 -13.54
N THR A 27 -14.65 -6.34 -12.90
CA THR A 27 -13.76 -7.45 -12.61
C THR A 27 -13.82 -7.75 -11.11
N VAL A 28 -14.10 -8.98 -10.76
CA VAL A 28 -13.86 -9.51 -9.41
C VAL A 28 -12.44 -10.03 -9.36
N TYR A 29 -11.70 -9.70 -8.33
CA TYR A 29 -10.32 -10.15 -8.13
C TYR A 29 -10.04 -10.36 -6.65
N GLY A 30 -9.04 -11.16 -6.37
CA GLY A 30 -8.63 -11.38 -4.99
C GLY A 30 -7.28 -12.06 -4.86
N LEU A 31 -6.84 -12.11 -3.64
CA LEU A 31 -5.65 -12.85 -3.21
C LEU A 31 -5.88 -13.33 -1.79
N LEU A 32 -5.66 -14.59 -1.55
CA LEU A 32 -5.67 -15.21 -0.24
C LEU A 32 -4.24 -15.65 0.07
N ASP A 33 -3.72 -15.22 1.20
CA ASP A 33 -2.36 -15.52 1.66
C ASP A 33 -2.42 -15.77 3.17
N GLU A 34 -2.01 -16.95 3.58
CA GLU A 34 -2.00 -17.33 4.98
C GLU A 34 -0.80 -18.25 5.26
N GLY A 35 -0.36 -18.24 6.51
CA GLY A 35 0.79 -19.03 6.91
C GLY A 35 0.85 -19.28 8.41
N ILE A 36 1.95 -19.90 8.82
CA ILE A 36 2.32 -20.09 10.21
C ILE A 36 3.62 -19.34 10.45
N VAL A 37 3.64 -18.53 11.50
CA VAL A 37 4.81 -17.78 11.93
C VAL A 37 5.24 -18.27 13.31
N HIS A 38 6.54 -18.47 13.48
CA HIS A 38 7.20 -18.68 14.78
C HIS A 38 8.18 -17.54 15.01
N THR A 39 8.07 -16.87 16.16
CA THR A 39 9.04 -15.83 16.57
C THR A 39 9.54 -16.07 17.99
N THR A 40 10.83 -15.75 18.21
CA THR A 40 11.44 -15.79 19.53
C THR A 40 11.28 -14.45 20.24
N ASN A 41 11.50 -14.44 21.57
CA ASN A 41 11.48 -13.19 22.37
C ASN A 41 10.19 -12.37 22.21
N ALA A 42 9.06 -13.04 22.08
CA ALA A 42 7.76 -12.39 21.86
C ALA A 42 7.30 -11.52 23.05
N ASP A 43 7.93 -11.65 24.19
CA ASP A 43 7.67 -10.84 25.38
C ASP A 43 8.96 -10.49 26.15
N ALA A 44 8.81 -9.75 27.24
CA ALA A 44 9.92 -9.35 28.10
C ALA A 44 10.63 -10.54 28.79
N ALA A 45 9.94 -11.64 29.03
CA ALA A 45 10.50 -12.86 29.59
C ALA A 45 11.33 -13.66 28.57
N GLY A 46 11.11 -13.40 27.25
CA GLY A 46 11.82 -14.09 26.18
C GLY A 46 11.13 -15.32 25.64
N HIS A 47 9.82 -15.48 25.92
CA HIS A 47 9.07 -16.59 25.38
C HIS A 47 8.94 -16.52 23.86
N SER A 48 8.85 -17.68 23.23
CA SER A 48 8.55 -17.81 21.79
C SER A 48 7.06 -17.97 21.57
N ILE A 49 6.59 -17.58 20.39
CA ILE A 49 5.19 -17.78 19.98
C ILE A 49 5.14 -18.41 18.60
N THR A 50 4.17 -19.32 18.42
CA THR A 50 3.79 -19.86 17.11
C THR A 50 2.32 -19.55 16.89
N LYS A 51 2.00 -18.94 15.75
CA LYS A 51 0.62 -18.50 15.45
C LYS A 51 0.37 -18.45 13.94
N MET A 52 -0.90 -18.40 13.54
CA MET A 52 -1.32 -17.85 12.27
C MET A 52 -1.37 -16.33 12.40
N PRO A 53 -0.71 -15.57 11.53
CA PRO A 53 -0.67 -14.11 11.66
C PRO A 53 -1.98 -13.49 11.16
N THR A 54 -2.54 -12.57 11.94
CA THR A 54 -3.71 -11.78 11.53
C THR A 54 -3.40 -10.85 10.34
N LEU A 55 -2.18 -10.33 10.29
CA LEU A 55 -1.66 -9.63 9.11
C LEU A 55 -0.89 -10.65 8.27
N THR A 56 -1.41 -10.98 7.15
CA THR A 56 -1.02 -12.02 6.22
C THR A 56 0.46 -12.15 5.88
N GLY A 57 0.88 -13.32 5.41
CA GLY A 57 2.26 -13.71 5.18
C GLY A 57 3.02 -12.91 4.12
N SER A 58 2.90 -13.27 2.84
CA SER A 58 3.70 -12.64 1.78
C SER A 58 3.01 -11.45 1.10
N PHE A 59 1.66 -11.44 1.08
CA PHE A 59 0.85 -10.31 0.59
C PHE A 59 -0.47 -10.19 1.36
N PRO A 60 -1.02 -8.98 1.53
CA PRO A 60 -2.28 -8.78 2.23
C PRO A 60 -3.45 -9.44 1.52
N SER A 61 -4.16 -10.33 2.23
CA SER A 61 -5.35 -11.01 1.73
C SER A 61 -6.48 -10.03 1.47
N ARG A 62 -7.15 -10.19 0.32
CA ARG A 62 -8.17 -9.25 -0.14
C ARG A 62 -9.14 -9.84 -1.15
N LEU A 63 -10.34 -9.25 -1.18
CA LEU A 63 -11.33 -9.41 -2.23
C LEU A 63 -11.67 -8.01 -2.77
N GLY A 64 -11.73 -7.86 -4.09
CA GLY A 64 -12.00 -6.56 -4.71
C GLY A 64 -12.89 -6.64 -5.94
N PHE A 65 -13.53 -5.50 -6.19
CA PHE A 65 -14.30 -5.21 -7.39
C PHE A 65 -13.71 -3.94 -8.01
N ARG A 66 -13.44 -3.97 -9.30
CA ARG A 66 -13.05 -2.78 -10.05
C ARG A 66 -13.88 -2.70 -11.32
N GLY A 67 -14.34 -1.51 -11.64
CA GLY A 67 -15.12 -1.26 -12.84
C GLY A 67 -14.48 -0.17 -13.68
N VAL A 68 -14.68 -0.29 -14.97
CA VAL A 68 -14.34 0.71 -15.97
C VAL A 68 -15.52 0.87 -16.90
N GLU A 69 -15.94 2.11 -17.12
CA GLU A 69 -16.96 2.51 -18.10
C GLU A 69 -16.33 3.51 -19.05
N ASP A 70 -16.38 3.23 -20.34
CA ASP A 70 -15.94 4.16 -21.38
C ASP A 70 -17.01 5.25 -21.58
N LEU A 71 -16.64 6.50 -21.34
CA LEU A 71 -17.50 7.68 -21.53
C LEU A 71 -17.34 8.33 -22.92
N GLY A 72 -16.49 7.76 -23.76
CA GLY A 72 -16.15 8.31 -25.06
C GLY A 72 -15.02 9.37 -25.00
N GLY A 73 -14.42 9.66 -26.14
CA GLY A 73 -13.34 10.66 -26.24
C GLY A 73 -12.07 10.32 -25.44
N GLY A 74 -11.88 9.06 -25.04
CA GLY A 74 -10.74 8.63 -24.20
C GLY A 74 -10.96 8.91 -22.72
N LEU A 75 -12.15 9.33 -22.30
CA LEU A 75 -12.55 9.50 -20.91
C LEU A 75 -13.20 8.23 -20.39
N GLN A 76 -12.88 7.84 -19.17
CA GLN A 76 -13.43 6.67 -18.49
C GLN A 76 -13.91 7.02 -17.08
N ALA A 77 -15.04 6.49 -16.65
CA ALA A 77 -15.38 6.38 -15.24
C ALA A 77 -14.77 5.11 -14.67
N VAL A 78 -14.20 5.20 -13.47
CA VAL A 78 -13.56 4.07 -12.80
C VAL A 78 -14.02 3.98 -11.36
N PHE A 79 -14.09 2.76 -10.82
CA PHE A 79 -14.27 2.58 -9.38
C PHE A 79 -13.45 1.40 -8.88
N THR A 80 -13.14 1.43 -7.57
CA THR A 80 -12.52 0.32 -6.85
C THR A 80 -13.18 0.18 -5.49
N LEU A 81 -13.63 -1.04 -5.19
CA LEU A 81 -14.07 -1.48 -3.87
C LEU A 81 -13.21 -2.66 -3.47
N GLU A 82 -12.41 -2.54 -2.39
CA GLU A 82 -11.48 -3.59 -1.96
C GLU A 82 -11.58 -3.82 -0.44
N SER A 83 -11.92 -5.04 -0.07
CA SER A 83 -11.96 -5.55 1.30
C SER A 83 -10.64 -6.21 1.67
N GLY A 84 -10.11 -5.93 2.85
CA GLY A 84 -9.04 -6.73 3.44
C GLY A 84 -9.65 -7.91 4.22
N LEU A 85 -9.05 -9.08 4.09
CA LEU A 85 -9.53 -10.31 4.72
C LEU A 85 -8.55 -10.76 5.82
N LEU A 86 -9.09 -11.25 6.93
CA LEU A 86 -8.39 -11.91 8.02
C LEU A 86 -8.65 -13.40 7.88
N LEU A 87 -7.71 -14.15 7.32
CA LEU A 87 -7.94 -15.57 7.02
C LEU A 87 -7.86 -16.44 8.27
N ASP A 88 -7.12 -16.01 9.29
CA ASP A 88 -7.01 -16.66 10.59
C ASP A 88 -8.36 -16.74 11.35
N THR A 89 -9.23 -15.75 11.14
CA THR A 89 -10.50 -15.60 11.88
C THR A 89 -11.74 -15.48 11.00
N GLY A 90 -11.57 -15.34 9.69
CA GLY A 90 -12.67 -15.13 8.73
C GLY A 90 -13.27 -13.72 8.77
N GLY A 91 -12.66 -12.80 9.49
CA GLY A 91 -13.12 -11.40 9.59
C GLY A 91 -12.66 -10.52 8.45
N VAL A 92 -13.06 -9.24 8.50
CA VAL A 92 -12.56 -8.18 7.62
C VAL A 92 -11.55 -7.30 8.37
N SER A 93 -10.52 -6.87 7.65
CA SER A 93 -9.41 -6.05 8.16
C SER A 93 -9.77 -4.55 8.22
N GLN A 94 -8.78 -3.69 8.49
CA GLN A 94 -8.88 -2.23 8.54
C GLN A 94 -10.04 -1.71 9.41
N GLY A 95 -10.18 -2.29 10.63
CA GLY A 95 -11.19 -1.85 11.59
C GLY A 95 -12.60 -2.32 11.26
N ASN A 96 -12.74 -3.56 10.80
CA ASN A 96 -14.00 -4.18 10.40
C ASN A 96 -14.75 -3.44 9.28
N ARG A 97 -14.03 -2.75 8.40
CA ARG A 97 -14.61 -2.09 7.25
C ARG A 97 -14.79 -3.06 6.10
N LEU A 98 -16.01 -3.13 5.54
CA LEU A 98 -16.30 -3.97 4.37
C LEU A 98 -15.35 -3.67 3.19
N PHE A 99 -15.10 -2.40 2.90
CA PHE A 99 -14.15 -1.97 1.86
C PHE A 99 -13.01 -1.13 2.46
N GLY A 100 -12.36 -1.68 3.49
CA GLY A 100 -11.35 -0.98 4.27
C GLY A 100 -10.03 -0.75 3.56
N ARG A 101 -9.78 -1.40 2.42
CA ARG A 101 -8.56 -1.19 1.63
C ARG A 101 -8.74 -0.06 0.62
N GLN A 102 -9.81 -0.07 -0.15
CA GLN A 102 -10.18 0.99 -1.09
C GLN A 102 -11.70 1.04 -1.26
N ALA A 103 -12.25 2.24 -1.33
CA ALA A 103 -13.64 2.54 -1.67
C ALA A 103 -13.65 3.89 -2.40
N SER A 104 -13.51 3.86 -3.73
CA SER A 104 -13.29 5.07 -4.53
C SER A 104 -13.97 5.01 -5.88
N VAL A 105 -14.33 6.19 -6.38
CA VAL A 105 -14.81 6.43 -7.74
C VAL A 105 -13.95 7.53 -8.37
N GLY A 106 -13.80 7.53 -9.69
CA GLY A 106 -12.97 8.52 -10.34
C GLY A 106 -13.16 8.64 -11.84
N LEU A 107 -12.44 9.59 -12.41
CA LEU A 107 -12.33 9.81 -13.85
C LEU A 107 -10.89 9.58 -14.29
N LYS A 108 -10.73 8.85 -15.39
CA LYS A 108 -9.45 8.55 -16.00
C LYS A 108 -9.45 8.99 -17.46
N GLY A 109 -8.35 9.58 -17.89
CA GLY A 109 -8.16 10.03 -19.28
C GLY A 109 -6.68 10.25 -19.60
N GLY A 110 -6.40 10.94 -20.71
CA GLY A 110 -5.04 11.30 -21.09
C GLY A 110 -4.32 12.20 -20.06
N PHE A 111 -5.08 12.84 -19.18
CA PHE A 111 -4.57 13.65 -18.07
C PHE A 111 -4.16 12.82 -16.83
N GLY A 112 -4.35 11.53 -16.82
CA GLY A 112 -4.17 10.66 -15.65
C GLY A 112 -5.51 10.25 -15.02
N THR A 113 -5.53 10.02 -13.71
CA THR A 113 -6.70 9.57 -12.95
C THR A 113 -6.96 10.48 -11.76
N LEU A 114 -8.17 11.02 -11.65
CA LEU A 114 -8.68 11.74 -10.50
C LEU A 114 -9.66 10.83 -9.75
N THR A 115 -9.46 10.63 -8.44
CA THR A 115 -10.27 9.73 -7.60
C THR A 115 -10.79 10.43 -6.36
N LEU A 116 -12.00 10.05 -5.95
CA LEU A 116 -12.66 10.50 -4.71
C LEU A 116 -12.95 9.29 -3.83
N GLY A 117 -12.77 9.44 -2.53
CA GLY A 117 -13.06 8.41 -1.52
C GLY A 117 -11.82 7.81 -0.87
N ARG A 118 -11.99 6.66 -0.20
CA ARG A 118 -10.89 5.96 0.45
C ARG A 118 -9.98 5.30 -0.57
N GLN A 119 -8.72 5.63 -0.53
CA GLN A 119 -7.73 5.21 -1.53
C GLN A 119 -6.32 5.08 -0.94
N VAL A 120 -5.45 4.35 -1.63
CA VAL A 120 -4.01 4.39 -1.35
C VAL A 120 -3.48 5.79 -1.63
N ASN A 121 -2.53 6.23 -0.83
CA ASN A 121 -1.90 7.54 -1.01
C ASN A 121 -0.52 7.42 -1.69
N MET A 122 0.15 8.54 -1.88
CA MET A 122 1.40 8.60 -2.63
C MET A 122 2.58 7.93 -1.92
N THR A 123 2.56 7.81 -0.60
CA THR A 123 3.55 7.04 0.18
C THR A 123 3.53 5.56 -0.21
N PHE A 124 2.33 4.97 -0.28
CA PHE A 124 2.18 3.58 -0.73
C PHE A 124 2.62 3.40 -2.19
N MET A 125 2.19 4.32 -3.07
CA MET A 125 2.51 4.26 -4.51
C MET A 125 4.01 4.33 -4.77
N ALA A 126 4.74 5.17 -4.03
CA ALA A 126 6.18 5.33 -4.17
C ALA A 126 6.96 4.03 -3.87
N MET A 127 6.51 3.25 -2.88
CA MET A 127 7.21 2.05 -2.41
C MET A 127 7.02 0.82 -3.31
N LEU A 128 5.96 0.77 -4.12
CA LEU A 128 5.54 -0.44 -4.85
C LEU A 128 6.61 -1.11 -5.69
N LYS A 129 7.56 -0.34 -6.23
CA LYS A 129 8.62 -0.87 -7.11
C LYS A 129 9.95 -1.05 -6.40
N SER A 130 10.21 -0.34 -5.32
CA SER A 130 11.48 -0.38 -4.58
C SER A 130 11.49 -1.40 -3.43
N ASP A 131 10.34 -1.68 -2.82
CA ASP A 131 10.24 -2.70 -1.78
C ASP A 131 10.07 -4.09 -2.42
N VAL A 132 11.15 -4.87 -2.43
CA VAL A 132 11.16 -6.22 -3.04
C VAL A 132 10.43 -7.25 -2.20
N MET A 133 10.35 -7.05 -0.88
CA MET A 133 9.60 -7.95 0.00
C MET A 133 8.09 -7.68 -0.10
N GLY A 134 7.69 -6.46 -0.40
CA GLY A 134 6.32 -6.01 -0.52
C GLY A 134 5.65 -5.71 0.83
N PRO A 135 4.38 -5.26 0.82
CA PRO A 135 3.67 -4.77 2.00
C PRO A 135 3.16 -5.93 2.87
N ASN A 136 4.03 -6.61 3.59
CA ASN A 136 3.72 -7.80 4.38
C ASN A 136 4.53 -7.90 5.67
N LEU A 137 4.45 -9.04 6.35
CA LEU A 137 5.32 -9.41 7.46
C LEU A 137 6.75 -9.67 6.95
N PHE A 138 7.74 -9.58 7.85
CA PHE A 138 9.14 -9.78 7.52
C PHE A 138 9.59 -8.88 6.37
N SER A 139 9.34 -7.57 6.51
CA SER A 139 9.72 -6.54 5.55
C SER A 139 9.89 -5.20 6.26
N ILE A 140 10.21 -4.14 5.54
CA ILE A 140 10.21 -2.78 6.09
C ILE A 140 8.86 -2.37 6.68
N SER A 141 7.78 -3.04 6.28
CA SER A 141 6.44 -2.89 6.88
C SER A 141 6.40 -3.27 8.37
N SER A 142 7.30 -4.12 8.83
CA SER A 142 7.45 -4.44 10.26
C SER A 142 8.09 -3.28 11.03
N ILE A 143 8.97 -2.51 10.39
CA ILE A 143 9.65 -1.36 11.01
C ILE A 143 8.76 -0.11 11.01
N ASP A 144 8.07 0.19 9.91
CA ASP A 144 7.05 1.24 9.84
C ASP A 144 5.73 0.68 9.29
N PRO A 145 4.83 0.22 10.17
CA PRO A 145 3.56 -0.38 9.78
C PRO A 145 2.59 0.58 9.06
N TYR A 146 2.88 1.88 9.04
CA TYR A 146 2.13 2.82 8.24
C TYR A 146 2.33 2.59 6.72
N ILE A 147 3.54 2.28 6.27
CA ILE A 147 3.89 2.15 4.84
C ILE A 147 2.92 1.22 4.09
N PRO A 148 2.68 -0.04 4.51
CA PRO A 148 1.76 -0.94 3.83
C PRO A 148 0.29 -0.53 3.97
N ASN A 149 -0.01 0.34 4.93
CA ASN A 149 -1.34 0.84 5.25
C ASN A 149 -1.54 2.31 4.85
N ALA A 150 -0.64 2.89 4.07
CA ALA A 150 -0.69 4.29 3.66
C ALA A 150 -1.89 4.56 2.74
N ARG A 151 -3.05 4.78 3.38
CA ARG A 151 -4.36 5.08 2.78
C ARG A 151 -4.93 6.32 3.43
N SER A 152 -5.77 7.02 2.68
CA SER A 152 -6.47 8.20 3.15
C SER A 152 -7.96 8.05 2.96
N ASP A 153 -8.74 8.34 4.01
CA ASP A 153 -10.20 8.53 3.94
C ASP A 153 -10.52 9.94 3.45
N ASN A 154 -11.76 10.19 3.06
CA ASN A 154 -12.26 11.52 2.72
C ASN A 154 -11.31 12.27 1.79
N ALA A 155 -10.80 11.55 0.77
CA ALA A 155 -9.68 12.01 -0.02
C ALA A 155 -10.07 12.32 -1.47
N VAL A 156 -9.41 13.37 -1.98
CA VAL A 156 -9.25 13.61 -3.41
C VAL A 156 -7.83 13.20 -3.77
N GLY A 157 -7.69 12.34 -4.76
CA GLY A 157 -6.39 11.87 -5.24
C GLY A 157 -6.22 12.07 -6.73
N TYR A 158 -5.03 12.39 -7.13
CA TYR A 158 -4.61 12.43 -8.52
C TYR A 158 -3.37 11.58 -8.72
N TYR A 159 -3.33 10.80 -9.82
CA TYR A 159 -2.13 10.08 -10.26
C TYR A 159 -2.06 10.07 -11.79
N GLY A 160 -0.92 10.45 -12.34
CA GLY A 160 -0.67 10.46 -13.77
C GLY A 160 0.70 9.90 -14.13
N SER A 161 0.79 9.35 -15.34
CA SER A 161 2.04 8.89 -15.96
C SER A 161 2.13 9.49 -17.36
N PHE A 162 3.19 10.24 -17.61
CA PHE A 162 3.44 11.01 -18.82
C PHE A 162 4.79 10.58 -19.41
N GLY A 163 4.74 9.59 -20.30
CA GLY A 163 5.93 8.87 -20.69
C GLY A 163 6.54 8.15 -19.48
N ASN A 164 7.77 8.47 -19.14
CA ASN A 164 8.46 7.89 -17.97
C ASN A 164 8.28 8.74 -16.69
N VAL A 165 7.70 9.93 -16.77
CA VAL A 165 7.47 10.77 -15.59
C VAL A 165 6.17 10.34 -14.93
N VAL A 166 6.20 10.10 -13.61
CA VAL A 166 5.04 9.82 -12.79
C VAL A 166 4.85 10.94 -11.76
N ALA A 167 3.61 11.39 -11.59
CA ALA A 167 3.27 12.40 -10.60
C ALA A 167 1.96 12.07 -9.94
N GLY A 168 1.84 12.38 -8.65
CA GLY A 168 0.61 12.16 -7.93
C GLY A 168 0.51 13.01 -6.67
N ALA A 169 -0.71 13.22 -6.20
CA ALA A 169 -1.00 13.89 -4.95
C ALA A 169 -2.30 13.34 -4.34
N THR A 170 -2.40 13.35 -3.01
CA THR A 170 -3.67 13.18 -2.30
C THR A 170 -3.84 14.28 -1.28
N TYR A 171 -5.08 14.74 -1.16
CA TYR A 171 -5.53 15.61 -0.08
C TYR A 171 -6.69 14.93 0.63
N SER A 172 -6.58 14.79 1.94
CA SER A 172 -7.58 14.14 2.79
C SER A 172 -7.99 15.09 3.91
N THR A 173 -9.30 15.21 4.14
CA THR A 173 -9.89 15.96 5.25
C THR A 173 -9.98 15.13 6.53
N GLY A 174 -9.71 13.80 6.45
CA GLY A 174 -9.66 12.91 7.60
C GLY A 174 -9.02 11.59 7.20
N ARG A 175 -7.77 11.38 7.62
CA ARG A 175 -6.92 10.31 7.10
C ARG A 175 -7.45 8.90 7.35
N ASP A 176 -7.92 8.61 8.55
CA ASP A 176 -8.34 7.26 8.90
C ASP A 176 -9.21 7.27 10.16
N SER A 177 -10.47 6.95 10.00
CA SER A 177 -11.43 6.85 11.09
C SER A 177 -11.51 5.44 11.71
N SER A 178 -10.58 4.53 11.38
CA SER A 178 -10.53 3.20 11.97
C SER A 178 -10.17 3.27 13.44
N SER A 179 -11.06 2.84 14.30
CA SER A 179 -10.82 2.68 15.74
C SER A 179 -9.99 1.43 16.08
N ALA A 180 -9.68 0.59 15.10
CA ALA A 180 -9.05 -0.71 15.34
C ALA A 180 -7.61 -0.65 15.84
N GLY A 181 -7.03 0.55 16.01
CA GLY A 181 -5.75 0.72 16.70
C GLY A 181 -4.58 -0.13 16.23
N GLY A 182 -4.73 -0.85 15.12
CA GLY A 182 -3.66 -1.67 14.57
C GLY A 182 -2.45 -0.82 14.19
N PRO A 183 -1.29 -1.43 13.89
CA PRO A 183 -0.02 -0.73 13.70
C PRO A 183 -0.06 0.41 12.67
N GLY A 184 -0.98 0.36 11.72
CA GLY A 184 -1.18 1.41 10.72
C GLY A 184 -2.40 2.31 10.97
N GLY A 185 -3.19 2.06 12.02
CA GLY A 185 -4.36 2.86 12.36
C GLY A 185 -3.98 4.20 12.98
N THR A 186 -4.66 5.28 12.60
CA THR A 186 -4.43 6.60 13.18
C THR A 186 -5.56 7.09 14.05
N ASN A 187 -6.75 6.47 13.93
CA ASN A 187 -7.96 6.86 14.64
C ASN A 187 -8.25 8.37 14.55
N CYS A 188 -8.07 8.94 13.37
CA CYS A 188 -8.10 10.36 13.12
C CYS A 188 -9.12 10.69 12.03
N ALA A 189 -10.40 10.81 12.40
CA ALA A 189 -11.53 10.93 11.47
C ALA A 189 -11.56 12.24 10.69
N GLY A 190 -11.08 13.34 11.26
CA GLY A 190 -11.09 14.67 10.63
C GLY A 190 -12.47 15.30 10.54
N GLU A 191 -12.63 16.25 9.62
CA GLU A 191 -13.89 16.94 9.30
C GLU A 191 -14.55 17.63 10.50
N VAL A 192 -13.71 18.29 11.30
CA VAL A 192 -14.14 18.99 12.52
C VAL A 192 -14.51 20.43 12.21
N ALA A 193 -15.74 20.84 12.52
CA ALA A 193 -16.21 22.20 12.32
C ALA A 193 -15.30 23.21 13.04
N GLY A 194 -14.88 24.26 12.34
CA GLY A 194 -13.95 25.27 12.85
C GLY A 194 -12.49 24.83 12.94
N ASN A 195 -12.15 23.59 12.58
CA ASN A 195 -10.78 23.09 12.59
C ASN A 195 -10.44 22.29 11.33
N ALA A 196 -10.26 22.96 10.21
CA ALA A 196 -9.92 22.34 8.92
C ALA A 196 -8.55 21.64 8.91
N LYS A 197 -7.73 21.82 9.94
CA LYS A 197 -6.42 21.16 10.10
C LYS A 197 -6.52 19.80 10.79
N ALA A 198 -7.61 19.55 11.51
CA ALA A 198 -7.81 18.32 12.26
C ALA A 198 -7.74 17.08 11.35
N CYS A 199 -6.80 16.17 11.62
CA CYS A 199 -6.57 14.92 10.88
C CYS A 199 -6.30 15.07 9.37
N ARG A 200 -6.06 16.29 8.91
CA ARG A 200 -5.76 16.54 7.50
C ARG A 200 -4.47 15.83 7.08
N GLN A 201 -4.48 15.26 5.90
CA GLN A 201 -3.30 14.68 5.30
C GLN A 201 -3.10 15.20 3.87
N VAL A 202 -1.83 15.45 3.53
CA VAL A 202 -1.39 15.78 2.18
C VAL A 202 -0.25 14.85 1.81
N THR A 203 -0.34 14.21 0.65
CA THR A 203 0.77 13.44 0.12
C THR A 203 1.08 13.85 -1.31
N GLY A 204 2.36 13.71 -1.70
CA GLY A 204 2.83 14.00 -3.05
C GLY A 204 3.84 12.96 -3.52
N LEU A 205 3.91 12.75 -4.82
CA LEU A 205 4.86 11.86 -5.48
C LEU A 205 5.31 12.48 -6.78
N LEU A 206 6.61 12.43 -7.02
CA LEU A 206 7.23 12.73 -8.31
C LEU A 206 8.29 11.67 -8.59
N GLY A 207 8.28 11.09 -9.78
CA GLY A 207 9.22 10.06 -10.12
C GLY A 207 9.51 9.96 -11.61
N TYR A 208 10.54 9.18 -11.90
CA TYR A 208 10.90 8.78 -13.25
C TYR A 208 11.04 7.26 -13.29
N GLU A 209 10.26 6.61 -14.12
CA GLU A 209 10.14 5.17 -14.15
C GLU A 209 10.28 4.60 -15.55
N THR A 210 11.24 3.71 -15.73
CA THR A 210 11.43 2.93 -16.96
C THR A 210 11.19 1.43 -16.68
N PRO A 211 11.12 0.58 -17.70
CA PRO A 211 11.10 -0.87 -17.49
C PRO A 211 12.35 -1.42 -16.78
N ALA A 212 13.49 -0.75 -16.89
CA ALA A 212 14.79 -1.20 -16.37
C ALA A 212 15.17 -0.58 -15.03
N TRP A 213 14.82 0.68 -14.79
CA TRP A 213 15.14 1.41 -13.55
C TRP A 213 14.17 2.56 -13.33
N GLY A 214 14.11 3.04 -12.12
CA GLY A 214 13.31 4.20 -11.77
C GLY A 214 13.59 4.66 -10.36
N PHE A 215 13.17 5.89 -10.07
CA PHE A 215 13.21 6.47 -8.73
C PHE A 215 11.97 7.31 -8.47
N ASN A 216 11.64 7.46 -7.19
CA ASN A 216 10.51 8.23 -6.71
C ASN A 216 10.91 9.07 -5.50
N LEU A 217 10.48 10.32 -5.49
CA LEU A 217 10.45 11.22 -4.34
C LEU A 217 9.01 11.30 -3.86
N ALA A 218 8.76 11.02 -2.58
CA ALA A 218 7.43 11.13 -1.99
C ALA A 218 7.47 11.93 -0.70
N TYR A 219 6.40 12.68 -0.47
CA TYR A 219 6.16 13.49 0.71
C TYR A 219 4.81 13.14 1.32
N ASP A 220 4.77 13.06 2.65
CA ASP A 220 3.55 12.80 3.42
C ASP A 220 3.55 13.67 4.67
N LEU A 221 2.50 14.43 4.87
CA LEU A 221 2.26 15.23 6.07
C LEU A 221 0.86 14.94 6.59
N MET A 222 0.80 14.40 7.79
CA MET A 222 -0.42 14.09 8.51
C MET A 222 -0.52 14.92 9.79
N HIS A 223 -1.66 15.57 10.01
CA HIS A 223 -1.98 16.24 11.25
C HIS A 223 -2.80 15.34 12.18
N GLY A 224 -2.72 15.61 13.47
CA GLY A 224 -3.49 14.91 14.48
C GLY A 224 -4.82 15.60 14.84
N ASN A 225 -5.47 15.06 15.85
CA ASN A 225 -6.61 15.66 16.57
C ASN A 225 -6.86 14.89 17.88
N ALA A 226 -7.79 15.35 18.71
CA ALA A 226 -8.21 14.64 19.90
C ALA A 226 -8.60 13.18 19.59
N GLY A 227 -8.06 12.22 20.34
CA GLY A 227 -8.28 10.80 20.16
C GLY A 227 -7.43 10.12 19.09
N ALA A 228 -6.61 10.86 18.33
CA ALA A 228 -5.71 10.27 17.34
C ALA A 228 -4.60 9.46 18.02
N ALA A 229 -4.21 8.35 17.38
CA ALA A 229 -3.14 7.49 17.82
C ALA A 229 -1.75 8.14 17.70
N ASN A 230 -0.73 7.45 18.20
CA ASN A 230 0.69 7.82 18.07
C ASN A 230 1.05 9.18 18.67
N GLY A 231 0.32 9.64 19.71
CA GLY A 231 0.55 10.90 20.37
C GLY A 231 0.19 12.16 19.57
N LEU A 232 -0.50 11.99 18.43
CA LEU A 232 -0.97 13.11 17.59
C LEU A 232 -2.31 13.68 18.12
N SER A 233 -2.37 13.97 19.40
CA SER A 233 -3.61 14.31 20.13
C SER A 233 -4.18 15.71 19.86
N SER A 234 -3.54 16.51 19.02
CA SER A 234 -3.93 17.84 18.64
C SER A 234 -3.72 18.07 17.15
N SER A 235 -4.50 18.96 16.53
CA SER A 235 -4.28 19.37 15.13
C SER A 235 -2.95 20.11 14.89
N ASN A 236 -2.27 20.54 15.96
CA ASN A 236 -0.91 21.08 15.89
C ASN A 236 0.16 20.00 15.90
N ASN A 237 -0.15 18.79 16.35
CA ASN A 237 0.74 17.65 16.20
C ASN A 237 0.75 17.16 14.75
N SER A 238 1.89 16.63 14.33
CA SER A 238 2.05 16.13 12.95
C SER A 238 3.04 15.00 12.85
N ASP A 239 2.87 14.19 11.83
CA ASP A 239 3.81 13.15 11.40
C ASP A 239 4.14 13.40 9.93
N LYS A 240 5.41 13.67 9.66
CA LYS A 240 5.93 13.99 8.32
C LYS A 240 6.89 12.90 7.86
N ARG A 241 6.78 12.49 6.61
CA ARG A 241 7.73 11.60 5.93
C ARG A 241 8.20 12.21 4.63
N LEU A 242 9.50 12.14 4.40
CA LEU A 242 10.13 12.43 3.10
C LEU A 242 10.87 11.16 2.66
N MET A 243 10.59 10.69 1.46
CA MET A 243 11.08 9.41 0.97
C MET A 243 11.75 9.59 -0.38
N LEU A 244 12.95 9.03 -0.54
CA LEU A 244 13.60 8.82 -1.82
C LEU A 244 13.85 7.32 -1.98
N ASN A 245 13.34 6.75 -3.05
CA ASN A 245 13.49 5.33 -3.30
C ASN A 245 13.60 5.03 -4.79
N GLY A 246 14.07 3.85 -5.13
CA GLY A 246 14.23 3.45 -6.51
C GLY A 246 14.51 1.97 -6.68
N TYR A 247 14.55 1.57 -7.94
CA TYR A 247 14.85 0.20 -8.35
C TYR A 247 15.68 0.18 -9.61
N VAL A 248 16.40 -0.92 -9.78
CA VAL A 248 17.13 -1.26 -11.01
C VAL A 248 17.01 -2.76 -11.28
N LYS A 249 16.89 -3.14 -12.55
CA LYS A 249 17.02 -4.51 -13.01
C LYS A 249 18.43 -4.73 -13.53
N ALA A 250 19.13 -5.66 -12.93
CA ALA A 250 20.48 -6.07 -13.31
C ALA A 250 20.44 -7.54 -13.75
N GLY A 251 20.38 -7.79 -15.05
CA GLY A 251 20.11 -9.11 -15.58
C GLY A 251 18.73 -9.62 -15.12
N ALA A 252 18.71 -10.79 -14.48
CA ALA A 252 17.51 -11.38 -13.91
C ALA A 252 17.15 -10.79 -12.53
N ALA A 253 18.09 -10.13 -11.86
CA ALA A 253 17.87 -9.55 -10.54
C ALA A 253 17.12 -8.23 -10.62
N ARG A 254 16.21 -7.99 -9.65
CA ARG A 254 15.65 -6.69 -9.32
C ARG A 254 16.20 -6.24 -7.98
N ILE A 255 16.83 -5.08 -7.96
CA ILE A 255 17.38 -4.46 -6.76
C ILE A 255 16.50 -3.24 -6.46
N GLY A 256 16.07 -3.10 -5.22
CA GLY A 256 15.30 -1.97 -4.75
C GLY A 256 15.93 -1.39 -3.49
N ALA A 257 15.95 -0.07 -3.39
CA ALA A 257 16.54 0.64 -2.25
C ALA A 257 15.76 1.91 -1.94
N GLY A 258 15.90 2.42 -0.73
CA GLY A 258 15.33 3.71 -0.36
C GLY A 258 15.78 4.20 1.00
N VAL A 259 15.49 5.48 1.20
CA VAL A 259 15.64 6.20 2.47
C VAL A 259 14.35 6.94 2.78
N MET A 260 13.95 6.94 4.04
CA MET A 260 12.82 7.70 4.55
C MET A 260 13.25 8.46 5.82
N ASP A 261 13.20 9.78 5.76
CA ASP A 261 13.25 10.67 6.93
C ASP A 261 11.83 10.83 7.47
N ARG A 262 11.64 10.59 8.77
CA ARG A 262 10.38 10.76 9.46
C ARG A 262 10.56 11.65 10.66
N SER A 263 9.70 12.65 10.78
CA SER A 263 9.66 13.61 11.89
C SER A 263 8.26 13.64 12.48
N THR A 264 8.12 13.20 13.74
CA THR A 264 6.85 13.11 14.47
C THR A 264 6.84 14.15 15.60
N HIS A 265 6.04 15.17 15.44
CA HIS A 265 5.75 16.18 16.48
C HIS A 265 4.54 15.72 17.28
N ALA A 266 4.74 14.86 18.27
CA ALA A 266 3.71 14.33 19.15
C ALA A 266 3.51 15.24 20.39
N ALA A 267 2.49 14.94 21.19
CA ALA A 267 2.29 15.63 22.47
C ALA A 267 3.46 15.47 23.45
N ALA A 268 4.17 14.33 23.36
CA ALA A 268 5.35 14.03 24.18
C ALA A 268 6.64 14.71 23.68
N GLY A 269 6.62 15.37 22.52
CA GLY A 269 7.76 16.03 21.92
C GLY A 269 8.08 15.55 20.49
N LEU A 270 9.25 15.93 20.01
CA LEU A 270 9.76 15.57 18.70
C LEU A 270 10.49 14.22 18.72
N THR A 271 10.17 13.37 17.78
CA THR A 271 10.92 12.15 17.47
C THR A 271 11.29 12.17 15.99
N GLU A 272 12.57 11.95 15.69
CA GLU A 272 13.08 11.87 14.32
C GLU A 272 13.72 10.53 14.07
N THR A 273 13.42 9.92 12.93
CA THR A 273 13.97 8.62 12.52
C THR A 273 14.31 8.62 11.05
N ASP A 274 15.42 7.96 10.71
CA ASP A 274 15.78 7.63 9.34
C ASP A 274 15.68 6.12 9.13
N LEU A 275 14.94 5.70 8.10
CA LEU A 275 14.86 4.31 7.67
C LEU A 275 15.59 4.15 6.34
N TYR A 276 16.56 3.25 6.30
CA TYR A 276 17.29 2.84 5.11
C TYR A 276 16.95 1.40 4.78
N TYR A 277 16.80 1.05 3.51
CA TYR A 277 16.61 -0.33 3.09
C TYR A 277 17.25 -0.62 1.74
N LEU A 278 17.63 -1.86 1.57
CA LEU A 278 18.16 -2.44 0.33
C LEU A 278 17.62 -3.86 0.21
N GLY A 279 17.06 -4.20 -0.94
CA GLY A 279 16.55 -5.54 -1.20
C GLY A 279 16.89 -6.03 -2.59
N VAL A 280 16.94 -7.35 -2.74
CA VAL A 280 17.18 -8.03 -4.01
C VAL A 280 16.14 -9.12 -4.17
N SER A 281 15.49 -9.14 -5.35
CA SER A 281 14.63 -10.23 -5.81
C SER A 281 15.30 -10.91 -7.00
N TYR A 282 15.53 -12.22 -6.90
CA TYR A 282 16.22 -13.00 -7.91
C TYR A 282 15.46 -14.30 -8.26
N PRO A 283 15.07 -14.51 -9.52
CA PRO A 283 14.51 -15.78 -9.97
C PRO A 283 15.63 -16.82 -10.09
N VAL A 284 15.79 -17.65 -9.06
CA VAL A 284 16.81 -18.72 -9.02
C VAL A 284 16.54 -19.76 -10.11
N THR A 285 15.25 -20.05 -10.33
CA THR A 285 14.75 -20.83 -11.46
C THR A 285 13.44 -20.21 -11.95
N PRO A 286 12.86 -20.66 -13.08
CA PRO A 286 11.53 -20.18 -13.52
C PRO A 286 10.41 -20.40 -12.49
N LEU A 287 10.59 -21.35 -11.56
CA LEU A 287 9.60 -21.67 -10.52
C LEU A 287 9.99 -21.16 -9.13
N VAL A 288 11.23 -20.70 -8.92
CA VAL A 288 11.75 -20.34 -7.59
C VAL A 288 12.27 -18.92 -7.60
N THR A 289 11.73 -18.08 -6.73
CA THR A 289 12.22 -16.71 -6.48
C THR A 289 12.78 -16.59 -5.07
N LEU A 290 13.97 -16.01 -4.96
CA LEU A 290 14.60 -15.62 -3.71
C LEU A 290 14.49 -14.09 -3.57
N ASP A 291 13.83 -13.63 -2.51
CA ASP A 291 13.79 -12.22 -2.10
C ASP A 291 14.59 -12.06 -0.82
N THR A 292 15.43 -11.03 -0.75
CA THR A 292 16.19 -10.67 0.47
C THR A 292 16.12 -9.18 0.70
N GLN A 293 16.10 -8.76 1.96
CA GLN A 293 16.10 -7.34 2.32
C GLN A 293 16.84 -7.12 3.63
N VAL A 294 17.65 -6.06 3.66
CA VAL A 294 18.20 -5.47 4.87
C VAL A 294 17.57 -4.11 5.07
N ALA A 295 17.32 -3.75 6.33
CA ALA A 295 16.83 -2.44 6.68
C ALA A 295 17.42 -1.99 8.02
N TRP A 296 17.58 -0.70 8.16
CA TRP A 296 18.05 -0.08 9.38
C TRP A 296 17.27 1.20 9.64
N ARG A 297 16.67 1.31 10.84
CA ARG A 297 16.04 2.53 11.32
C ARG A 297 16.91 3.11 12.45
N ASN A 298 17.41 4.30 12.23
CA ASN A 298 18.09 5.11 13.22
C ASN A 298 17.07 6.06 13.88
N GLN A 299 17.08 6.16 15.21
CA GLN A 299 16.34 7.18 15.95
C GLN A 299 17.31 8.26 16.42
N LYS A 300 17.21 9.47 15.84
CA LYS A 300 18.12 10.58 16.12
C LYS A 300 18.11 10.95 17.60
N GLY A 301 19.29 11.14 18.18
CA GLY A 301 19.47 11.51 19.59
C GLY A 301 19.12 10.43 20.61
N SER A 302 19.12 9.15 20.19
CA SER A 302 18.75 8.00 21.01
C SER A 302 19.46 6.75 20.52
N ASP A 303 19.63 5.76 21.39
CA ASP A 303 20.15 4.42 21.05
C ASP A 303 19.02 3.45 20.64
N ASN A 304 17.81 3.95 20.35
CA ASN A 304 16.65 3.13 20.02
C ASN A 304 16.61 2.73 18.55
N ASP A 305 17.69 2.17 18.06
CA ASP A 305 17.83 1.74 16.68
C ASP A 305 17.20 0.37 16.43
N VAL A 306 16.93 0.09 15.16
CA VAL A 306 16.39 -1.21 14.73
C VAL A 306 17.11 -1.63 13.46
N ALA A 307 17.60 -2.87 13.43
CA ALA A 307 18.18 -3.46 12.22
C ALA A 307 17.45 -4.76 11.87
N MET A 308 17.20 -4.97 10.59
CA MET A 308 16.48 -6.12 10.07
C MET A 308 17.24 -6.78 8.93
N LEU A 309 17.27 -8.10 8.95
CA LEU A 309 17.67 -8.95 7.83
C LEU A 309 16.59 -10.00 7.61
N VAL A 310 16.08 -10.09 6.40
CA VAL A 310 15.03 -11.05 6.02
C VAL A 310 15.33 -11.68 4.66
N GLY A 311 14.88 -12.91 4.49
CA GLY A 311 14.93 -13.64 3.24
C GLY A 311 13.67 -14.48 3.06
N ARG A 312 13.16 -14.55 1.84
CA ARG A 312 11.99 -15.34 1.47
C ARG A 312 12.28 -16.14 0.20
N LEU A 313 12.03 -17.44 0.27
CA LEU A 313 12.02 -18.32 -0.88
C LEU A 313 10.56 -18.61 -1.26
N THR A 314 10.21 -18.32 -2.50
CA THR A 314 8.86 -18.56 -3.05
C THR A 314 8.94 -19.61 -4.14
N TYR A 315 8.16 -20.69 -4.02
CA TYR A 315 7.99 -21.71 -5.05
C TYR A 315 6.62 -21.52 -5.73
N HIS A 316 6.65 -21.22 -7.03
CA HIS A 316 5.47 -20.97 -7.86
C HIS A 316 4.90 -22.28 -8.38
N LEU A 317 3.81 -22.77 -7.78
CA LEU A 317 3.07 -23.96 -8.23
C LEU A 317 2.31 -23.68 -9.54
N SER A 318 1.89 -22.43 -9.72
CA SER A 318 1.26 -21.92 -10.94
C SER A 318 1.43 -20.42 -11.05
N LYS A 319 0.88 -19.78 -12.10
CA LYS A 319 0.81 -18.30 -12.20
C LYS A 319 0.02 -17.64 -11.07
N ARG A 320 -0.86 -18.37 -10.39
CA ARG A 320 -1.75 -17.85 -9.36
C ARG A 320 -1.50 -18.41 -7.97
N THR A 321 -0.78 -19.51 -7.85
CA THR A 321 -0.57 -20.25 -6.60
C THR A 321 0.91 -20.39 -6.31
N ALA A 322 1.31 -20.08 -5.09
CA ALA A 322 2.68 -20.25 -4.61
C ALA A 322 2.70 -20.67 -3.14
N VAL A 323 3.73 -21.40 -2.76
CA VAL A 323 4.11 -21.63 -1.36
C VAL A 323 5.40 -20.90 -1.08
N TYR A 324 5.62 -20.53 0.18
CA TYR A 324 6.82 -19.77 0.55
C TYR A 324 7.32 -20.14 1.94
N ALA A 325 8.61 -19.92 2.15
CA ALA A 325 9.24 -19.90 3.45
C ALA A 325 10.06 -18.62 3.60
N ALA A 326 10.02 -17.99 4.76
CA ALA A 326 10.77 -16.80 5.07
C ALA A 326 11.48 -16.93 6.41
N LEU A 327 12.70 -16.40 6.49
CA LEU A 327 13.50 -16.27 7.70
C LEU A 327 13.75 -14.79 7.94
N GLY A 328 13.76 -14.40 9.20
CA GLY A 328 14.02 -13.01 9.59
C GLY A 328 14.73 -12.91 10.92
N ARG A 329 15.51 -11.83 11.03
CA ARG A 329 16.13 -11.38 12.27
C ARG A 329 15.91 -9.87 12.41
N MET A 330 15.36 -9.47 13.55
CA MET A 330 15.16 -8.08 13.96
C MET A 330 15.96 -7.83 15.22
N LYS A 331 16.95 -6.94 15.15
CA LYS A 331 17.70 -6.46 16.30
C LYS A 331 17.07 -5.16 16.77
N ASN A 332 16.69 -5.09 18.03
CA ASN A 332 16.25 -3.88 18.69
C ASN A 332 17.36 -3.41 19.65
N ASP A 333 17.72 -2.14 19.60
CA ASP A 333 18.65 -1.51 20.53
C ASP A 333 17.88 -0.58 21.48
N GLY A 334 18.51 -0.21 22.60
CA GLY A 334 17.90 0.63 23.64
C GLY A 334 16.59 0.05 24.18
N VAL A 335 15.50 0.83 24.09
CA VAL A 335 14.16 0.42 24.50
C VAL A 335 13.25 0.11 23.29
N SER A 336 13.80 0.02 22.10
CA SER A 336 13.03 -0.37 20.90
C SER A 336 12.39 -1.75 21.08
N ALA A 337 11.16 -1.90 20.56
CA ALA A 337 10.38 -3.13 20.66
C ALA A 337 9.63 -3.36 19.34
N VAL A 338 10.37 -3.42 18.23
CA VAL A 338 9.83 -3.64 16.89
C VAL A 338 9.86 -5.13 16.58
N SER A 339 8.70 -5.71 16.32
CA SER A 339 8.54 -7.13 16.00
C SER A 339 8.71 -7.39 14.49
N LEU A 340 9.30 -8.54 14.12
CA LEU A 340 9.32 -9.06 12.75
C LEU A 340 7.92 -9.28 12.19
N ASP A 341 7.04 -9.72 13.05
CA ASP A 341 5.61 -9.86 12.76
C ASP A 341 4.92 -8.53 13.05
N ALA A 342 4.68 -7.71 12.03
CA ALA A 342 3.98 -6.43 12.18
C ALA A 342 2.63 -6.64 12.86
N GLY A 343 2.45 -6.03 14.04
CA GLY A 343 1.31 -6.29 14.93
C GLY A 343 1.55 -7.37 15.97
N GLY A 344 2.70 -8.05 15.93
CA GLY A 344 3.19 -8.90 17.00
C GLY A 344 3.90 -8.11 18.10
N THR A 345 4.45 -8.81 19.06
CA THR A 345 5.19 -8.25 20.19
C THR A 345 6.61 -8.77 20.25
N VAL A 346 7.48 -7.99 20.91
CA VAL A 346 8.85 -8.38 21.24
C VAL A 346 9.26 -7.66 22.54
N GLY A 347 10.10 -8.28 23.35
CA GLY A 347 10.68 -7.61 24.51
C GLY A 347 11.55 -6.43 24.10
N ALA A 348 11.48 -5.31 24.86
CA ALA A 348 12.28 -4.12 24.59
C ALA A 348 13.79 -4.45 24.58
N GLY A 349 14.53 -3.92 23.62
CA GLY A 349 15.95 -4.17 23.42
C GLY A 349 16.31 -5.60 22.99
N LYS A 350 15.32 -6.48 22.75
CA LYS A 350 15.58 -7.87 22.40
C LYS A 350 15.68 -8.10 20.91
N THR A 351 16.62 -8.98 20.53
CA THR A 351 16.69 -9.50 19.16
C THR A 351 15.61 -10.57 18.97
N GLN A 352 14.82 -10.45 17.93
CA GLN A 352 13.82 -11.44 17.55
C GLN A 352 14.25 -12.18 16.28
N ASN A 353 14.21 -13.51 16.30
CA ASN A 353 14.33 -14.34 15.10
C ASN A 353 12.96 -14.91 14.75
N GLY A 354 12.70 -15.10 13.46
CA GLY A 354 11.44 -15.63 13.00
C GLY A 354 11.57 -16.56 11.82
N LEU A 355 10.67 -17.51 11.77
CA LEU A 355 10.43 -18.41 10.65
C LEU A 355 8.96 -18.29 10.27
N MET A 356 8.67 -18.18 8.99
CA MET A 356 7.31 -18.16 8.46
C MET A 356 7.23 -19.11 7.27
N THR A 357 6.16 -19.89 7.18
CA THR A 357 5.82 -20.69 6.00
C THR A 357 4.36 -20.44 5.65
N GLY A 358 4.03 -20.43 4.38
CA GLY A 358 2.66 -20.16 3.98
C GLY A 358 2.39 -20.46 2.52
N MET A 359 1.14 -20.20 2.16
CA MET A 359 0.62 -20.39 0.80
C MET A 359 -0.20 -19.17 0.39
N ARG A 360 -0.10 -18.80 -0.88
CA ARG A 360 -0.94 -17.77 -1.48
C ARG A 360 -1.61 -18.27 -2.75
N HIS A 361 -2.83 -17.76 -2.98
CA HIS A 361 -3.59 -18.00 -4.21
C HIS A 361 -4.28 -16.71 -4.67
N ALA A 362 -4.11 -16.35 -5.94
CA ALA A 362 -4.78 -15.23 -6.58
C ALA A 362 -5.88 -15.72 -7.55
N PHE A 363 -7.00 -15.02 -7.62
CA PHE A 363 -8.13 -15.35 -8.52
C PHE A 363 -8.71 -14.11 -9.21
#